data_6346b25c0e581e4677f32f730c56b894
#
_entry.id   6346b25c0e581e4677f32f730c56b894
#
_cell.length_a   1.000
_cell.length_b   1.000
_cell.length_c   1.000
_cell.angle_alpha   90.00
_cell.angle_beta   90.00
_cell.angle_gamma   90.00
#
_symmetry.space_group_name_H-M   'P 1'
#
loop_
_entity.id
_entity.type
_entity.pdbx_description
1 polymer ?
#
loop_
_entity_poly.entity_id
_entity_poly.type
_entity_poly.pdbx_seq_one_letter_code
_entity_poly.pdbx_strand_id
1 'polypeptide(L)'
;MRIVFLGNHSVDYSSETHHANTLEGLGHQVVRLQEPSTSASEILAHGLSSDMFVWVHTHGWDIPGMDQVLDGLRKHRVPSVTYHLDLWKGLKRERDIRSGPYWRLDHFFTVDKLMAQWLNDNTPVKGHFLPPAVFDRECYITDQPSQHSNDVIFVGSRGYHPEWPWRPKLIRWLRGTYGNRFTHVGGDGDTGTLRGEDLNRVYAGSKVAVGDTLCLGFNYPHYVSDRYFEAPGRGGFQIFPQIEGTDWLDMPRFTFGDFDGLKAMIDHYLEHDDAREQSRLAVHEQVKDHHTYRNRWTDIIKTVFA
;
A
#
# COMPACT_ATOMS: atom_id res chain seq x y z
N MET A 1 -1.39 -24.14 5.44
CA MET A 1 -0.90 -24.34 4.06
C MET A 1 0.59 -24.06 4.00
N ARG A 2 1.27 -24.67 3.02
CA ARG A 2 2.64 -24.33 2.62
C ARG A 2 2.58 -23.34 1.45
N ILE A 3 3.13 -22.15 1.63
CA ILE A 3 3.13 -21.06 0.64
C ILE A 3 4.57 -20.79 0.23
N VAL A 4 4.85 -20.77 -1.07
CA VAL A 4 6.14 -20.30 -1.60
C VAL A 4 5.96 -18.84 -2.02
N PHE A 5 6.77 -17.95 -1.47
CA PHE A 5 6.69 -16.52 -1.71
C PHE A 5 7.99 -16.00 -2.35
N LEU A 6 7.92 -15.67 -3.63
CA LEU A 6 8.98 -15.03 -4.40
C LEU A 6 8.81 -13.50 -4.35
N GLY A 7 9.86 -12.79 -3.91
CA GLY A 7 9.83 -11.34 -3.80
C GLY A 7 11.11 -10.78 -3.20
N ASN A 8 11.10 -9.51 -2.80
CA ASN A 8 12.22 -8.86 -2.13
C ASN A 8 12.13 -9.00 -0.60
N HIS A 9 12.77 -10.00 -0.05
CA HIS A 9 12.83 -10.26 1.39
C HIS A 9 14.13 -9.78 2.05
N SER A 10 15.01 -9.08 1.31
CA SER A 10 16.29 -8.58 1.85
C SER A 10 16.13 -7.36 2.75
N VAL A 11 14.93 -6.79 2.83
CA VAL A 11 14.62 -5.59 3.60
C VAL A 11 13.44 -5.87 4.52
N ASP A 12 13.62 -5.68 5.82
CA ASP A 12 12.61 -6.01 6.85
C ASP A 12 11.31 -5.21 6.72
N TYR A 13 11.38 -4.02 6.13
CA TYR A 13 10.25 -3.12 5.91
C TYR A 13 9.70 -3.12 4.48
N SER A 14 10.08 -4.09 3.65
CA SER A 14 9.47 -4.26 2.33
C SER A 14 8.03 -4.78 2.45
N SER A 15 7.17 -4.43 1.49
CA SER A 15 5.80 -4.97 1.44
C SER A 15 5.82 -6.49 1.38
N GLU A 16 6.77 -7.09 0.66
CA GLU A 16 6.93 -8.54 0.54
C GLU A 16 7.24 -9.20 1.89
N THR A 17 8.14 -8.59 2.68
CA THR A 17 8.44 -9.07 4.04
C THR A 17 7.23 -8.94 4.96
N HIS A 18 6.50 -7.80 4.89
CA HIS A 18 5.28 -7.61 5.67
C HIS A 18 4.19 -8.63 5.29
N HIS A 19 3.99 -8.89 4.00
CA HIS A 19 3.04 -9.91 3.52
C HIS A 19 3.43 -11.31 4.00
N ALA A 20 4.71 -11.68 3.91
CA ALA A 20 5.20 -12.98 4.38
C ALA A 20 4.99 -13.13 5.90
N ASN A 21 5.32 -12.08 6.67
CA ASN A 21 5.09 -12.05 8.13
C ASN A 21 3.60 -12.20 8.48
N THR A 22 2.72 -11.57 7.72
CA THR A 22 1.27 -11.69 7.90
C THR A 22 0.77 -13.10 7.63
N LEU A 23 1.22 -13.73 6.54
CA LEU A 23 0.88 -15.12 6.21
C LEU A 23 1.36 -16.09 7.29
N GLU A 24 2.58 -15.92 7.82
CA GLU A 24 3.08 -16.70 8.96
C GLU A 24 2.22 -16.47 10.22
N GLY A 25 1.82 -15.22 10.48
CA GLY A 25 0.91 -14.86 11.58
C GLY A 25 -0.50 -15.43 11.43
N LEU A 26 -0.92 -15.82 10.22
CA LEU A 26 -2.14 -16.56 9.93
C LEU A 26 -1.98 -18.08 10.09
N GLY A 27 -0.79 -18.57 10.49
CA GLY A 27 -0.51 -19.98 10.71
C GLY A 27 -0.08 -20.75 9.45
N HIS A 28 0.35 -20.06 8.39
CA HIS A 28 0.88 -20.70 7.19
C HIS A 28 2.39 -20.91 7.30
N GLN A 29 2.90 -21.97 6.67
CA GLN A 29 4.33 -22.15 6.46
C GLN A 29 4.76 -21.38 5.20
N VAL A 30 5.58 -20.34 5.36
CA VAL A 30 6.04 -19.51 4.24
C VAL A 30 7.50 -19.84 3.90
N VAL A 31 7.74 -20.26 2.66
CA VAL A 31 9.09 -20.40 2.10
C VAL A 31 9.39 -19.14 1.30
N ARG A 32 10.27 -18.29 1.82
CA ARG A 32 10.66 -17.02 1.20
C ARG A 32 11.79 -17.26 0.21
N LEU A 33 11.57 -16.86 -1.04
CA LEU A 33 12.58 -16.90 -2.10
C LEU A 33 12.91 -15.48 -2.52
N GLN A 34 14.21 -15.18 -2.51
CA GLN A 34 14.71 -13.84 -2.87
C GLN A 34 14.79 -13.73 -4.39
N GLU A 35 14.01 -12.84 -4.99
CA GLU A 35 13.83 -12.74 -6.44
C GLU A 35 15.14 -12.63 -7.24
N PRO A 36 16.12 -11.73 -6.91
CA PRO A 36 17.33 -11.58 -7.72
C PRO A 36 18.35 -12.71 -7.59
N SER A 37 18.17 -13.64 -6.65
CA SER A 37 19.18 -14.68 -6.35
C SER A 37 18.66 -16.11 -6.47
N THR A 38 17.36 -16.31 -6.74
CA THR A 38 16.75 -17.65 -6.83
C THR A 38 16.57 -18.04 -8.29
N SER A 39 17.06 -19.18 -8.70
CA SER A 39 16.92 -19.69 -10.06
C SER A 39 15.50 -20.21 -10.35
N ALA A 40 15.08 -20.20 -11.62
CA ALA A 40 13.79 -20.73 -12.05
C ALA A 40 13.60 -22.20 -11.68
N SER A 41 14.66 -23.02 -11.73
CA SER A 41 14.61 -24.43 -11.33
C SER A 41 14.35 -24.61 -9.83
N GLU A 42 14.94 -23.77 -9.00
CA GLU A 42 14.73 -23.76 -7.55
C GLU A 42 13.33 -23.27 -7.21
N ILE A 43 12.87 -22.20 -7.86
CA ILE A 43 11.49 -21.67 -7.68
C ILE A 43 10.48 -22.78 -8.04
N LEU A 44 10.67 -23.47 -9.15
CA LEU A 44 9.79 -24.56 -9.57
C LEU A 44 9.80 -25.71 -8.56
N ALA A 45 10.98 -26.15 -8.12
CA ALA A 45 11.12 -27.26 -7.16
C ALA A 45 10.37 -26.96 -5.84
N HIS A 46 10.52 -25.75 -5.30
CA HIS A 46 9.79 -25.31 -4.12
C HIS A 46 8.29 -25.16 -4.39
N GLY A 47 7.94 -24.56 -5.54
CA GLY A 47 6.56 -24.30 -5.94
C GLY A 47 5.74 -25.58 -6.08
N LEU A 48 6.28 -26.63 -6.70
CA LEU A 48 5.60 -27.91 -6.87
C LEU A 48 5.27 -28.65 -5.56
N SER A 49 5.93 -28.30 -4.47
CA SER A 49 5.67 -28.83 -3.12
C SER A 49 4.83 -27.88 -2.25
N SER A 50 4.21 -26.85 -2.83
CA SER A 50 3.40 -25.85 -2.13
C SER A 50 1.92 -25.97 -2.49
N ASP A 51 1.08 -25.43 -1.60
CA ASP A 51 -0.36 -25.28 -1.84
C ASP A 51 -0.65 -24.04 -2.69
N MET A 52 0.23 -23.01 -2.63
CA MET A 52 0.09 -21.74 -3.34
C MET A 52 1.47 -21.14 -3.61
N PHE A 53 1.65 -20.58 -4.80
CA PHE A 53 2.81 -19.78 -5.18
C PHE A 53 2.43 -18.31 -5.23
N VAL A 54 3.13 -17.48 -4.47
CA VAL A 54 2.98 -16.01 -4.45
C VAL A 54 4.19 -15.37 -5.10
N TRP A 55 3.97 -14.43 -6.00
CA TRP A 55 5.04 -13.64 -6.60
C TRP A 55 4.67 -12.15 -6.55
N VAL A 56 5.44 -11.35 -5.81
CA VAL A 56 5.35 -9.89 -5.81
C VAL A 56 6.61 -9.33 -6.45
N HIS A 57 6.45 -8.67 -7.59
CA HIS A 57 7.52 -8.22 -8.48
C HIS A 57 7.55 -6.68 -8.51
N THR A 58 8.32 -6.09 -7.62
CA THR A 58 8.40 -4.61 -7.48
C THR A 58 9.62 -4.00 -8.17
N HIS A 59 10.66 -4.77 -8.45
CA HIS A 59 11.96 -4.26 -8.88
C HIS A 59 12.34 -4.56 -10.32
N GLY A 60 11.49 -5.09 -11.15
CA GLY A 60 11.80 -5.37 -12.55
C GLY A 60 13.02 -6.29 -12.78
N TRP A 61 13.35 -7.14 -11.79
CA TRP A 61 14.39 -8.15 -11.94
C TRP A 61 13.94 -9.25 -12.93
N ASP A 62 14.77 -9.53 -13.92
CA ASP A 62 14.48 -10.58 -14.86
C ASP A 62 14.96 -11.93 -14.31
N ILE A 63 14.08 -12.93 -14.29
CA ILE A 63 14.39 -14.30 -13.93
C ILE A 63 14.16 -15.16 -15.17
N PRO A 64 15.23 -15.53 -15.90
CA PRO A 64 15.09 -16.38 -17.08
C PRO A 64 14.42 -17.70 -16.73
N GLY A 65 13.42 -18.10 -17.52
CA GLY A 65 12.72 -19.36 -17.33
C GLY A 65 11.45 -19.28 -16.46
N MET A 66 11.00 -18.12 -16.05
CA MET A 66 9.75 -17.99 -15.28
C MET A 66 8.50 -18.44 -16.02
N ASP A 67 8.50 -18.42 -17.36
CA ASP A 67 7.41 -19.00 -18.15
C ASP A 67 7.26 -20.49 -17.89
N GLN A 68 8.39 -21.24 -17.89
CA GLN A 68 8.40 -22.67 -17.61
C GLN A 68 7.99 -22.95 -16.15
N VAL A 69 8.33 -22.05 -15.20
CA VAL A 69 7.89 -22.17 -13.82
C VAL A 69 6.37 -22.09 -13.75
N LEU A 70 5.76 -21.03 -14.32
CA LEU A 70 4.31 -20.85 -14.28
C LEU A 70 3.56 -21.98 -14.98
N ASP A 71 4.07 -22.46 -16.13
CA ASP A 71 3.49 -23.60 -16.84
C ASP A 71 3.59 -24.89 -16.01
N GLY A 72 4.73 -25.10 -15.33
CA GLY A 72 4.93 -26.22 -14.41
C GLY A 72 3.95 -26.19 -13.24
N LEU A 73 3.78 -25.03 -12.58
CA LEU A 73 2.83 -24.84 -11.47
C LEU A 73 1.39 -25.13 -11.94
N ARG A 74 1.00 -24.57 -13.09
CA ARG A 74 -0.34 -24.77 -13.66
C ARG A 74 -0.63 -26.23 -14.00
N LYS A 75 0.35 -26.94 -14.57
CA LYS A 75 0.24 -28.38 -14.85
C LYS A 75 -0.01 -29.21 -13.59
N HIS A 76 0.56 -28.79 -12.46
CA HIS A 76 0.41 -29.47 -11.18
C HIS A 76 -0.73 -28.85 -10.31
N ARG A 77 -1.51 -27.91 -10.86
CA ARG A 77 -2.64 -27.26 -10.20
C ARG A 77 -2.25 -26.49 -8.93
N VAL A 78 -1.04 -25.96 -8.89
CA VAL A 78 -0.62 -25.01 -7.85
C VAL A 78 -0.98 -23.61 -8.31
N PRO A 79 -1.92 -22.92 -7.65
CA PRO A 79 -2.33 -21.58 -8.04
C PRO A 79 -1.20 -20.58 -7.87
N SER A 80 -1.00 -19.72 -8.86
CA SER A 80 -0.03 -18.62 -8.84
C SER A 80 -0.75 -17.29 -8.62
N VAL A 81 -0.28 -16.52 -7.64
CA VAL A 81 -0.99 -15.36 -7.09
C VAL A 81 -0.06 -14.16 -6.92
N THR A 82 -0.57 -12.95 -7.15
CA THR A 82 0.08 -11.72 -6.69
C THR A 82 -0.90 -10.82 -5.94
N TYR A 83 -0.35 -9.96 -5.05
CA TYR A 83 -1.01 -8.79 -4.53
C TYR A 83 -0.17 -7.56 -4.87
N HIS A 84 -0.57 -6.88 -5.97
CA HIS A 84 0.18 -5.81 -6.62
C HIS A 84 -0.32 -4.44 -6.14
N LEU A 85 0.56 -3.65 -5.53
CA LEU A 85 0.21 -2.39 -4.85
C LEU A 85 0.42 -1.13 -5.70
N ASP A 86 0.86 -1.27 -6.96
CA ASP A 86 1.15 -0.14 -7.83
C ASP A 86 0.10 0.09 -8.91
N LEU A 87 -0.06 1.36 -9.33
CA LEU A 87 -0.81 1.73 -10.53
C LEU A 87 0.00 1.48 -11.80
N TRP A 88 -0.62 0.89 -12.82
CA TRP A 88 -0.02 0.67 -14.13
C TRP A 88 -0.92 1.13 -15.26
N LYS A 89 -2.20 0.87 -15.19
CA LYS A 89 -3.16 1.20 -16.21
C LYS A 89 -3.27 2.72 -16.41
N GLY A 90 -3.21 3.17 -17.66
CA GLY A 90 -3.25 4.60 -17.99
C GLY A 90 -1.92 5.35 -17.80
N LEU A 91 -0.86 4.70 -17.31
CA LEU A 91 0.46 5.30 -17.10
C LEU A 91 1.44 4.92 -18.20
N LYS A 92 2.58 5.61 -18.29
CA LYS A 92 3.65 5.31 -19.27
C LYS A 92 4.14 3.87 -19.17
N ARG A 93 4.14 3.29 -17.98
CA ARG A 93 4.54 1.89 -17.70
C ARG A 93 3.47 0.86 -18.08
N GLU A 94 2.28 1.26 -18.52
CA GLU A 94 1.22 0.32 -18.98
C GLU A 94 1.70 -0.64 -20.07
N ARG A 95 2.60 -0.19 -20.95
CA ARG A 95 3.19 -1.03 -22.00
C ARG A 95 3.87 -2.29 -21.45
N ASP A 96 4.37 -2.25 -20.22
CA ASP A 96 5.12 -3.34 -19.59
C ASP A 96 4.18 -4.47 -19.13
N ILE A 97 2.86 -4.23 -19.02
CA ILE A 97 1.83 -5.22 -18.63
C ILE A 97 1.84 -6.45 -19.56
N ARG A 98 2.34 -6.32 -20.78
CA ARG A 98 2.34 -7.41 -21.77
C ARG A 98 3.71 -8.08 -21.94
N SER A 99 4.75 -7.57 -21.29
CA SER A 99 6.13 -7.90 -21.63
C SER A 99 6.73 -9.03 -20.82
N GLY A 100 6.11 -9.48 -19.73
CA GLY A 100 6.73 -10.48 -18.85
C GLY A 100 5.79 -11.55 -18.32
N PRO A 101 6.35 -12.66 -17.80
CA PRO A 101 5.58 -13.76 -17.21
C PRO A 101 4.77 -13.34 -15.97
N TYR A 102 5.20 -12.32 -15.24
CA TYR A 102 4.49 -11.80 -14.08
C TYR A 102 3.01 -11.48 -14.35
N TRP A 103 2.70 -10.97 -15.54
CA TRP A 103 1.34 -10.63 -15.97
C TRP A 103 0.49 -11.82 -16.42
N ARG A 104 0.99 -13.04 -16.22
CA ARG A 104 0.32 -14.30 -16.60
C ARG A 104 0.07 -15.23 -15.40
N LEU A 105 0.18 -14.71 -14.18
CA LEU A 105 -0.23 -15.38 -12.96
C LEU A 105 -1.72 -15.73 -13.01
N ASP A 106 -2.15 -16.79 -12.33
CA ASP A 106 -3.54 -17.25 -12.40
C ASP A 106 -4.50 -16.27 -11.73
N HIS A 107 -4.09 -15.68 -10.56
CA HIS A 107 -4.84 -14.68 -9.83
C HIS A 107 -4.00 -13.41 -9.61
N PHE A 108 -4.52 -12.30 -10.06
CA PHE A 108 -3.84 -11.00 -9.97
C PHE A 108 -4.68 -10.04 -9.12
N PHE A 109 -4.38 -9.95 -7.82
CA PHE A 109 -4.97 -8.96 -6.94
C PHE A 109 -4.22 -7.63 -7.09
N THR A 110 -4.94 -6.55 -7.27
CA THR A 110 -4.35 -5.23 -7.50
C THR A 110 -5.18 -4.10 -6.93
N VAL A 111 -4.51 -3.05 -6.48
CA VAL A 111 -5.11 -1.78 -6.04
C VAL A 111 -5.64 -0.94 -7.21
N ASP A 112 -5.35 -1.36 -8.44
CA ASP A 112 -5.75 -0.72 -9.68
C ASP A 112 -7.01 -1.39 -10.25
N LYS A 113 -8.19 -0.83 -9.97
CA LYS A 113 -9.48 -1.39 -10.42
C LYS A 113 -9.58 -1.47 -11.95
N LEU A 114 -9.04 -0.47 -12.66
CA LEU A 114 -9.04 -0.46 -14.13
C LEU A 114 -8.16 -1.57 -14.69
N MET A 115 -7.05 -1.87 -14.03
CA MET A 115 -6.18 -2.96 -14.41
C MET A 115 -6.83 -4.32 -14.14
N ALA A 116 -7.46 -4.52 -12.98
CA ALA A 116 -8.18 -5.74 -12.67
C ALA A 116 -9.25 -6.05 -13.74
N GLN A 117 -10.03 -5.04 -14.12
CA GLN A 117 -11.02 -5.17 -15.19
C GLN A 117 -10.37 -5.49 -16.54
N TRP A 118 -9.31 -4.76 -16.91
CA TRP A 118 -8.61 -4.98 -18.17
C TRP A 118 -8.05 -6.41 -18.27
N LEU A 119 -7.48 -6.96 -17.18
CA LEU A 119 -6.99 -8.34 -17.14
C LEU A 119 -8.11 -9.34 -17.43
N ASN A 120 -9.28 -9.17 -16.79
CA ASN A 120 -10.45 -10.03 -16.99
C ASN A 120 -10.99 -9.98 -18.44
N ASP A 121 -10.96 -8.79 -19.05
CA ASP A 121 -11.53 -8.58 -20.39
C ASP A 121 -10.58 -9.04 -21.52
N ASN A 122 -9.27 -9.07 -21.28
CA ASN A 122 -8.27 -9.22 -22.35
C ASN A 122 -7.30 -10.40 -22.16
N THR A 123 -7.35 -11.11 -21.03
CA THR A 123 -6.40 -12.19 -20.70
C THR A 123 -7.10 -13.33 -19.98
N PRO A 124 -6.49 -14.53 -19.88
CA PRO A 124 -7.02 -15.60 -19.04
C PRO A 124 -6.77 -15.40 -17.54
N VAL A 125 -6.09 -14.34 -17.14
CA VAL A 125 -5.77 -14.03 -15.75
C VAL A 125 -7.02 -13.56 -15.00
N LYS A 126 -7.26 -14.09 -13.82
CA LYS A 126 -8.33 -13.63 -12.94
C LYS A 126 -7.89 -12.37 -12.21
N GLY A 127 -8.28 -11.21 -12.71
CA GLY A 127 -8.02 -9.90 -12.10
C GLY A 127 -9.00 -9.60 -10.98
N HIS A 128 -8.47 -9.23 -9.80
CA HIS A 128 -9.26 -8.90 -8.62
C HIS A 128 -8.86 -7.52 -8.11
N PHE A 129 -9.83 -6.61 -7.97
CA PHE A 129 -9.61 -5.36 -7.29
C PHE A 129 -9.56 -5.59 -5.78
N LEU A 130 -8.47 -5.19 -5.15
CA LEU A 130 -8.28 -5.27 -3.70
C LEU A 130 -7.55 -4.02 -3.21
N PRO A 131 -8.17 -3.16 -2.38
CA PRO A 131 -7.54 -1.96 -1.87
C PRO A 131 -6.27 -2.27 -1.04
N PRO A 132 -5.32 -1.32 -0.91
CA PRO A 132 -4.18 -1.50 -0.02
C PRO A 132 -4.62 -1.66 1.44
N ALA A 133 -3.69 -1.83 2.34
CA ALA A 133 -3.96 -2.01 3.77
C ALA A 133 -2.74 -1.59 4.60
N VAL A 134 -2.89 -1.56 5.92
CA VAL A 134 -1.78 -1.40 6.85
C VAL A 134 -1.23 -2.77 7.27
N PHE A 135 0.08 -2.84 7.55
CA PHE A 135 0.68 -4.02 8.13
C PHE A 135 0.15 -4.24 9.56
N ASP A 136 -0.38 -5.44 9.83
CA ASP A 136 -1.10 -5.73 11.07
C ASP A 136 -0.26 -5.53 12.35
N ARG A 137 1.07 -5.79 12.30
CA ARG A 137 1.96 -5.55 13.44
C ARG A 137 2.26 -4.08 13.70
N GLU A 138 1.98 -3.21 12.73
CA GLU A 138 2.16 -1.76 12.84
C GLU A 138 0.82 -1.02 13.06
N CYS A 139 -0.30 -1.76 13.05
CA CYS A 139 -1.64 -1.22 13.27
C CYS A 139 -1.94 -1.10 14.78
N TYR A 140 -1.34 -0.10 15.42
CA TYR A 140 -1.56 0.22 16.84
C TYR A 140 -1.26 1.67 17.15
N ILE A 141 -1.86 2.17 18.20
CA ILE A 141 -1.62 3.51 18.74
C ILE A 141 -0.56 3.42 19.84
N THR A 142 0.48 4.25 19.76
CA THR A 142 1.47 4.41 20.83
C THR A 142 1.20 5.67 21.62
N ASP A 143 1.53 5.68 22.92
CA ASP A 143 1.51 6.83 23.81
C ASP A 143 2.83 7.62 23.82
N GLN A 144 3.83 7.19 23.04
CA GLN A 144 5.16 7.80 22.99
C GLN A 144 5.29 8.67 21.74
N PRO A 145 5.20 10.01 21.86
CA PRO A 145 5.37 10.90 20.70
C PRO A 145 6.83 10.92 20.23
N SER A 146 7.02 11.19 18.94
CA SER A 146 8.34 11.43 18.35
C SER A 146 8.75 12.88 18.49
N GLN A 147 10.06 13.15 18.57
CA GLN A 147 10.58 14.51 18.40
C GLN A 147 10.28 15.13 17.03
N HIS A 148 9.90 14.29 16.05
CA HIS A 148 9.52 14.71 14.70
C HIS A 148 8.01 14.93 14.53
N SER A 149 7.22 14.70 15.60
CA SER A 149 5.80 15.02 15.62
C SER A 149 5.59 16.54 15.56
N ASN A 150 4.50 16.96 14.90
CA ASN A 150 4.18 18.37 14.79
C ASN A 150 2.65 18.58 14.69
N ASP A 151 2.21 19.84 14.71
CA ASP A 151 0.80 20.15 14.52
C ASP A 151 0.26 19.62 13.19
N VAL A 152 1.03 19.80 12.10
CA VAL A 152 0.68 19.30 10.76
C VAL A 152 1.85 18.50 10.19
N ILE A 153 1.56 17.32 9.66
CA ILE A 153 2.57 16.50 9.00
C ILE A 153 2.11 16.04 7.60
N PHE A 154 3.08 15.80 6.75
CA PHE A 154 2.92 15.03 5.53
C PHE A 154 3.94 13.89 5.52
N VAL A 155 3.49 12.66 5.26
CA VAL A 155 4.37 11.47 5.22
C VAL A 155 4.49 10.96 3.78
N GLY A 156 5.69 10.91 3.26
CA GLY A 156 6.00 10.37 1.93
C GLY A 156 7.08 11.15 1.19
N SER A 157 7.65 10.58 0.14
CA SER A 157 8.60 11.26 -0.73
C SER A 157 7.91 12.33 -1.59
N ARG A 158 8.62 13.43 -1.85
CA ARG A 158 8.10 14.56 -2.64
C ARG A 158 7.93 14.20 -4.11
N GLY A 159 8.87 13.51 -4.70
CA GLY A 159 9.03 13.34 -6.13
C GLY A 159 8.94 11.89 -6.59
N TYR A 160 8.00 11.09 -6.09
CA TYR A 160 7.92 9.67 -6.42
C TYR A 160 7.60 9.41 -7.90
N HIS A 161 6.68 10.20 -8.50
CA HIS A 161 6.32 10.08 -9.93
C HIS A 161 6.31 11.46 -10.61
N PRO A 162 7.08 11.65 -11.66
CA PRO A 162 7.14 12.93 -12.38
C PRO A 162 5.84 13.29 -13.11
N GLU A 163 4.97 12.30 -13.43
CA GLU A 163 3.67 12.53 -14.03
C GLU A 163 2.68 13.27 -13.10
N TRP A 164 2.94 13.27 -11.79
CA TRP A 164 2.00 13.81 -10.80
C TRP A 164 2.61 14.99 -10.01
N PRO A 165 2.47 16.20 -10.49
CA PRO A 165 3.09 17.39 -9.89
C PRO A 165 2.35 17.89 -8.64
N TRP A 166 1.24 17.26 -8.23
CA TRP A 166 0.42 17.71 -7.12
C TRP A 166 1.13 17.64 -5.77
N ARG A 167 1.75 16.54 -5.45
CA ARG A 167 2.39 16.33 -4.15
C ARG A 167 3.47 17.38 -3.84
N PRO A 168 4.40 17.71 -4.73
CA PRO A 168 5.34 18.80 -4.50
C PRO A 168 4.65 20.15 -4.27
N LYS A 169 3.51 20.39 -4.94
CA LYS A 169 2.72 21.61 -4.76
C LYS A 169 2.05 21.65 -3.39
N LEU A 170 1.45 20.52 -2.96
CA LEU A 170 0.84 20.38 -1.65
C LEU A 170 1.86 20.59 -0.52
N ILE A 171 3.00 19.91 -0.57
CA ILE A 171 4.05 20.03 0.45
C ILE A 171 4.56 21.48 0.55
N ARG A 172 4.78 22.13 -0.58
CA ARG A 172 5.20 23.55 -0.61
C ARG A 172 4.15 24.47 -0.01
N TRP A 173 2.87 24.23 -0.31
CA TRP A 173 1.78 25.00 0.26
C TRP A 173 1.64 24.80 1.78
N LEU A 174 1.71 23.56 2.26
CA LEU A 174 1.69 23.24 3.71
C LEU A 174 2.83 23.95 4.44
N ARG A 175 4.03 23.93 3.88
CA ARG A 175 5.19 24.61 4.47
C ARG A 175 5.01 26.14 4.49
N GLY A 176 4.49 26.72 3.42
CA GLY A 176 4.20 28.16 3.35
C GLY A 176 3.11 28.60 4.32
N THR A 177 2.12 27.75 4.57
CA THR A 177 0.96 28.07 5.42
C THR A 177 1.24 27.86 6.92
N TYR A 178 1.93 26.76 7.27
CA TYR A 178 2.10 26.36 8.68
C TYR A 178 3.53 26.59 9.22
N GLY A 179 4.50 26.89 8.36
CA GLY A 179 5.87 27.24 8.76
C GLY A 179 6.52 26.16 9.62
N ASN A 180 6.95 26.51 10.84
CA ASN A 180 7.57 25.62 11.82
C ASN A 180 6.57 24.64 12.48
N ARG A 181 5.28 24.83 12.30
CA ARG A 181 4.21 23.89 12.73
C ARG A 181 4.00 22.74 11.72
N PHE A 182 4.76 22.71 10.64
CA PHE A 182 4.67 21.66 9.61
C PHE A 182 5.98 20.85 9.52
N THR A 183 5.85 19.52 9.47
CA THR A 183 6.97 18.60 9.21
C THR A 183 6.67 17.74 7.99
N HIS A 184 7.60 17.70 7.05
CA HIS A 184 7.61 16.73 5.95
C HIS A 184 8.44 15.51 6.34
N VAL A 185 7.77 14.39 6.60
CA VAL A 185 8.39 13.11 6.98
C VAL A 185 8.65 12.27 5.74
N GLY A 186 9.91 12.03 5.41
CA GLY A 186 10.28 11.26 4.21
C GLY A 186 11.75 11.37 3.86
N GLY A 187 12.23 10.55 2.95
CA GLY A 187 13.65 10.49 2.55
C GLY A 187 14.21 11.81 1.99
N ASP A 188 13.34 12.60 1.35
CA ASP A 188 13.64 13.95 0.81
C ASP A 188 12.95 15.07 1.63
N GLY A 189 12.53 14.75 2.85
CA GLY A 189 11.89 15.65 3.81
C GLY A 189 12.80 16.10 4.94
N ASP A 190 12.17 16.51 6.06
CA ASP A 190 12.86 17.10 7.21
C ASP A 190 13.47 16.05 8.15
N THR A 191 13.01 14.79 8.09
CA THR A 191 13.34 13.75 9.07
C THR A 191 14.16 12.59 8.49
N GLY A 192 14.30 12.50 7.17
CA GLY A 192 14.69 11.26 6.54
C GLY A 192 13.56 10.21 6.55
N THR A 193 13.86 8.99 6.11
CA THR A 193 12.89 7.88 6.07
C THR A 193 12.71 7.29 7.47
N LEU A 194 11.48 7.34 7.99
CA LEU A 194 11.07 6.68 9.22
C LEU A 194 10.21 5.45 8.89
N ARG A 195 10.32 4.39 9.71
CA ARG A 195 9.61 3.13 9.54
C ARG A 195 9.22 2.54 10.90
N GLY A 196 8.36 1.52 10.87
CA GLY A 196 8.00 0.76 12.06
C GLY A 196 7.47 1.65 13.19
N GLU A 197 7.94 1.39 14.40
CA GLU A 197 7.53 2.11 15.60
C GLU A 197 7.82 3.61 15.56
N ASP A 198 8.94 4.04 14.97
CA ASP A 198 9.26 5.47 14.87
C ASP A 198 8.23 6.22 14.06
N LEU A 199 7.69 5.59 13.00
CA LEU A 199 6.63 6.18 12.21
C LEU A 199 5.29 6.20 12.98
N ASN A 200 4.97 5.17 13.77
CA ASN A 200 3.80 5.19 14.66
C ASN A 200 3.89 6.34 15.67
N ARG A 201 5.07 6.55 16.27
CA ARG A 201 5.30 7.66 17.20
C ARG A 201 5.10 9.03 16.56
N VAL A 202 5.49 9.19 15.29
CA VAL A 202 5.25 10.43 14.54
C VAL A 202 3.75 10.65 14.33
N TYR A 203 3.03 9.65 13.88
CA TYR A 203 1.57 9.77 13.66
C TYR A 203 0.81 10.03 14.96
N ALA A 204 1.11 9.26 16.01
CA ALA A 204 0.42 9.39 17.30
C ALA A 204 0.69 10.74 18.01
N GLY A 205 1.88 11.30 17.83
CA GLY A 205 2.27 12.58 18.44
C GLY A 205 1.92 13.79 17.60
N SER A 206 1.43 13.63 16.36
CA SER A 206 1.06 14.74 15.48
C SER A 206 -0.45 14.99 15.52
N LYS A 207 -0.87 16.27 15.37
CA LYS A 207 -2.30 16.58 15.42
C LYS A 207 -3.03 16.24 14.13
N VAL A 208 -2.47 16.64 12.97
CA VAL A 208 -3.10 16.44 11.66
C VAL A 208 -2.08 15.90 10.67
N ALA A 209 -2.34 14.74 10.12
CA ALA A 209 -1.65 14.21 8.95
C ALA A 209 -2.44 14.55 7.67
N VAL A 210 -1.81 15.22 6.72
CA VAL A 210 -2.42 15.49 5.42
C VAL A 210 -1.99 14.41 4.45
N GLY A 211 -2.94 13.65 3.96
CA GLY A 211 -2.70 12.62 2.97
C GLY A 211 -2.82 13.12 1.54
N ASP A 212 -2.28 12.34 0.61
CA ASP A 212 -2.53 12.48 -0.82
C ASP A 212 -2.51 11.11 -1.50
N THR A 213 -2.82 11.11 -2.77
CA THR A 213 -2.62 9.96 -3.65
C THR A 213 -2.00 10.41 -4.96
N LEU A 214 -1.29 9.51 -5.63
CA LEU A 214 -0.55 9.82 -6.84
C LEU A 214 -1.43 10.15 -8.05
N CYS A 215 -2.69 9.79 -8.00
CA CYS A 215 -3.63 10.00 -9.11
C CYS A 215 -4.44 11.29 -9.02
N LEU A 216 -4.15 12.18 -8.07
CA LEU A 216 -4.84 13.46 -7.96
C LEU A 216 -4.58 14.34 -9.19
N GLY A 217 -5.66 14.84 -9.77
CA GLY A 217 -5.64 15.58 -11.03
C GLY A 217 -5.75 14.72 -12.29
N PHE A 218 -5.86 13.40 -12.15
CA PHE A 218 -6.18 12.45 -13.20
C PHE A 218 -7.52 11.78 -12.87
N ASN A 219 -8.24 11.33 -13.88
CA ASN A 219 -9.48 10.60 -13.67
C ASN A 219 -9.17 9.14 -13.32
N TYR A 220 -8.80 8.91 -12.05
CA TYR A 220 -8.45 7.60 -11.51
C TYR A 220 -9.29 7.29 -10.27
N PRO A 221 -10.56 6.87 -10.45
CA PRO A 221 -11.43 6.49 -9.35
C PRO A 221 -10.92 5.20 -8.66
N HIS A 222 -11.34 5.02 -7.40
CA HIS A 222 -11.07 3.82 -6.59
C HIS A 222 -9.61 3.58 -6.19
N TYR A 223 -8.67 4.48 -6.51
CA TYR A 223 -7.28 4.32 -6.09
C TYR A 223 -6.92 5.20 -4.92
N VAL A 224 -6.30 4.60 -3.92
CA VAL A 224 -5.60 5.28 -2.83
C VAL A 224 -4.22 4.67 -2.65
N SER A 225 -3.27 5.47 -2.15
CA SER A 225 -1.99 4.94 -1.69
C SER A 225 -2.16 4.22 -0.34
N ASP A 226 -1.17 3.40 0.03
CA ASP A 226 -1.15 2.67 1.31
C ASP A 226 -1.39 3.58 2.51
N ARG A 227 -0.92 4.85 2.44
CA ARG A 227 -1.07 5.86 3.50
C ARG A 227 -2.50 6.19 3.87
N TYR A 228 -3.46 5.88 2.99
CA TYR A 228 -4.88 5.99 3.32
C TYR A 228 -5.27 5.13 4.53
N PHE A 229 -4.69 3.95 4.63
CA PHE A 229 -4.89 3.01 5.74
C PHE A 229 -3.76 3.06 6.76
N GLU A 230 -2.51 3.30 6.32
CA GLU A 230 -1.35 3.34 7.21
C GLU A 230 -1.44 4.47 8.24
N ALA A 231 -1.79 5.68 7.83
CA ALA A 231 -1.82 6.82 8.75
C ALA A 231 -2.81 6.61 9.91
N PRO A 232 -4.09 6.30 9.68
CA PRO A 232 -5.01 6.03 10.77
C PRO A 232 -4.72 4.68 11.47
N GLY A 233 -4.26 3.66 10.75
CA GLY A 233 -3.87 2.39 11.35
C GLY A 233 -2.72 2.52 12.35
N ARG A 234 -1.80 3.45 12.13
CA ARG A 234 -0.69 3.81 13.01
C ARG A 234 -1.06 4.85 14.07
N GLY A 235 -2.35 5.17 14.20
CA GLY A 235 -2.87 6.09 15.21
C GLY A 235 -2.79 7.56 14.84
N GLY A 236 -2.63 7.92 13.58
CA GLY A 236 -2.69 9.30 13.11
C GLY A 236 -4.13 9.76 12.84
N PHE A 237 -4.44 11.03 13.12
CA PHE A 237 -5.62 11.68 12.56
C PHE A 237 -5.29 12.16 11.16
N GLN A 238 -6.05 11.72 10.15
CA GLN A 238 -5.75 12.04 8.76
C GLN A 238 -6.88 12.82 8.09
N ILE A 239 -6.50 13.84 7.31
CA ILE A 239 -7.35 14.50 6.30
C ILE A 239 -6.86 14.02 4.93
N PHE A 240 -7.78 13.50 4.10
CA PHE A 240 -7.44 12.88 2.81
C PHE A 240 -8.23 13.50 1.67
N PRO A 241 -7.72 13.51 0.42
CA PRO A 241 -8.50 13.99 -0.72
C PRO A 241 -9.74 13.15 -0.96
N GLN A 242 -10.82 13.80 -1.41
CA GLN A 242 -12.00 13.10 -1.87
C GLN A 242 -11.71 12.44 -3.23
N ILE A 243 -11.88 11.10 -3.29
CA ILE A 243 -11.68 10.31 -4.49
C ILE A 243 -12.89 9.41 -4.67
N GLU A 244 -13.44 9.37 -5.87
CA GLU A 244 -14.59 8.54 -6.21
C GLU A 244 -14.34 7.05 -5.86
N GLY A 245 -15.31 6.42 -5.17
CA GLY A 245 -15.27 5.00 -4.84
C GLY A 245 -14.25 4.60 -3.77
N THR A 246 -13.82 5.54 -2.93
CA THR A 246 -12.87 5.29 -1.84
C THR A 246 -13.45 5.58 -0.44
N ASP A 247 -14.77 5.47 -0.29
CA ASP A 247 -15.47 5.77 0.97
C ASP A 247 -15.41 4.58 1.96
N TRP A 248 -14.21 4.03 2.16
CA TRP A 248 -14.00 2.89 3.06
C TRP A 248 -13.81 3.29 4.53
N LEU A 249 -13.39 4.54 4.78
CA LEU A 249 -13.13 5.07 6.12
C LEU A 249 -13.90 6.38 6.32
N ASP A 250 -14.42 6.57 7.52
CA ASP A 250 -15.15 7.77 7.91
C ASP A 250 -14.17 8.86 8.39
N MET A 251 -13.31 9.32 7.48
CA MET A 251 -12.31 10.36 7.76
C MET A 251 -12.65 11.67 7.02
N PRO A 252 -12.18 12.83 7.54
CA PRO A 252 -12.34 14.13 6.86
C PRO A 252 -11.72 14.14 5.47
N ARG A 253 -12.44 14.70 4.48
CA ARG A 253 -12.03 14.73 3.09
C ARG A 253 -12.09 16.13 2.50
N PHE A 254 -11.06 16.51 1.78
CA PHE A 254 -11.00 17.79 1.08
C PHE A 254 -11.13 17.64 -0.43
N THR A 255 -11.65 18.68 -1.08
CA THR A 255 -11.75 18.73 -2.54
C THR A 255 -10.39 18.99 -3.15
N PHE A 256 -10.01 18.22 -4.17
CA PHE A 256 -8.78 18.41 -4.92
C PHE A 256 -8.66 19.85 -5.47
N GLY A 257 -7.53 20.49 -5.22
CA GLY A 257 -7.26 21.86 -5.68
C GLY A 257 -7.81 22.97 -4.80
N ASP A 258 -8.69 22.66 -3.84
CA ASP A 258 -9.24 23.62 -2.90
C ASP A 258 -8.32 23.76 -1.66
N PHE A 259 -7.34 24.64 -1.76
CA PHE A 259 -6.43 24.91 -0.64
C PHE A 259 -7.07 25.72 0.49
N ASP A 260 -8.07 26.56 0.20
CA ASP A 260 -8.76 27.34 1.23
C ASP A 260 -9.66 26.43 2.07
N GLY A 261 -10.41 25.52 1.45
CA GLY A 261 -11.17 24.49 2.13
C GLY A 261 -10.29 23.54 2.93
N LEU A 262 -9.15 23.12 2.39
CA LEU A 262 -8.18 22.29 3.12
C LEU A 262 -7.64 23.04 4.34
N LYS A 263 -7.31 24.35 4.20
CA LYS A 263 -6.85 25.18 5.32
C LYS A 263 -7.90 25.26 6.41
N ALA A 264 -9.13 25.60 6.05
CA ALA A 264 -10.23 25.72 7.02
C ALA A 264 -10.45 24.40 7.78
N MET A 265 -10.35 23.26 7.11
CA MET A 265 -10.48 21.95 7.72
C MET A 265 -9.31 21.63 8.67
N ILE A 266 -8.06 21.89 8.27
CA ILE A 266 -6.90 21.70 9.14
C ILE A 266 -7.01 22.59 10.39
N ASP A 267 -7.29 23.88 10.21
CA ASP A 267 -7.40 24.83 11.32
C ASP A 267 -8.51 24.43 12.29
N HIS A 268 -9.67 24.00 11.77
CA HIS A 268 -10.76 23.47 12.60
C HIS A 268 -10.27 22.33 13.51
N TYR A 269 -9.60 21.33 12.97
CA TYR A 269 -9.12 20.18 13.76
C TYR A 269 -7.89 20.50 14.63
N LEU A 270 -7.15 21.57 14.35
CA LEU A 270 -6.12 22.08 15.25
C LEU A 270 -6.70 22.76 16.49
N GLU A 271 -7.91 23.32 16.39
CA GLU A 271 -8.62 24.05 17.46
C GLU A 271 -9.59 23.14 18.24
N HIS A 272 -10.05 22.01 17.68
CA HIS A 272 -11.06 21.13 18.25
C HIS A 272 -10.47 19.75 18.59
N ASP A 273 -9.69 19.70 19.70
CA ASP A 273 -8.99 18.49 20.13
C ASP A 273 -9.92 17.29 20.34
N ASP A 274 -11.07 17.47 20.97
CA ASP A 274 -12.03 16.39 21.25
C ASP A 274 -12.60 15.79 19.95
N ALA A 275 -13.00 16.63 19.01
CA ALA A 275 -13.54 16.18 17.72
C ALA A 275 -12.48 15.42 16.90
N ARG A 276 -11.22 15.92 16.91
CA ARG A 276 -10.09 15.27 16.28
C ARG A 276 -9.81 13.90 16.88
N GLU A 277 -9.75 13.82 18.22
CA GLU A 277 -9.46 12.58 18.94
C GLU A 277 -10.56 11.52 18.74
N GLN A 278 -11.82 11.94 18.82
CA GLN A 278 -12.96 11.05 18.55
C GLN A 278 -12.89 10.47 17.14
N SER A 279 -12.65 11.29 16.11
CA SER A 279 -12.52 10.84 14.73
C SER A 279 -11.29 9.93 14.56
N ARG A 280 -10.14 10.29 15.16
CA ARG A 280 -8.90 9.51 15.11
C ARG A 280 -9.10 8.08 15.63
N LEU A 281 -9.72 7.94 16.79
CA LEU A 281 -9.97 6.64 17.41
C LEU A 281 -10.99 5.81 16.62
N ALA A 282 -12.07 6.43 16.15
CA ALA A 282 -13.09 5.74 15.37
C ALA A 282 -12.53 5.19 14.05
N VAL A 283 -11.73 5.99 13.32
CA VAL A 283 -11.11 5.57 12.06
C VAL A 283 -10.04 4.52 12.30
N HIS A 284 -9.26 4.61 13.39
CA HIS A 284 -8.28 3.60 13.76
C HIS A 284 -8.93 2.21 13.95
N GLU A 285 -10.04 2.14 14.69
CA GLU A 285 -10.76 0.86 14.89
C GLU A 285 -11.32 0.31 13.58
N GLN A 286 -11.85 1.16 12.67
CA GLN A 286 -12.28 0.71 11.34
C GLN A 286 -11.12 0.06 10.56
N VAL A 287 -9.92 0.68 10.60
CA VAL A 287 -8.74 0.14 9.92
C VAL A 287 -8.30 -1.19 10.54
N LYS A 288 -8.20 -1.24 11.84
CA LYS A 288 -7.77 -2.40 12.61
C LYS A 288 -8.67 -3.63 12.36
N ASP A 289 -9.98 -3.41 12.30
CA ASP A 289 -10.95 -4.48 12.12
C ASP A 289 -11.05 -4.98 10.67
N HIS A 290 -10.86 -4.08 9.67
CA HIS A 290 -11.22 -4.39 8.29
C HIS A 290 -10.14 -4.14 7.23
N HIS A 291 -9.06 -3.43 7.58
CA HIS A 291 -8.12 -2.94 6.56
C HIS A 291 -6.65 -3.19 6.91
N THR A 292 -6.35 -4.36 7.45
CA THR A 292 -4.99 -4.85 7.66
C THR A 292 -4.58 -5.84 6.57
N TYR A 293 -3.29 -6.12 6.42
CA TYR A 293 -2.81 -7.19 5.53
C TYR A 293 -3.39 -8.56 5.90
N ARG A 294 -3.68 -8.80 7.18
CA ARG A 294 -4.39 -10.01 7.65
C ARG A 294 -5.76 -10.16 6.98
N ASN A 295 -6.56 -9.09 6.91
CA ASN A 295 -7.85 -9.09 6.22
C ASN A 295 -7.65 -9.40 4.73
N ARG A 296 -6.71 -8.71 4.06
CA ARG A 296 -6.43 -8.90 2.63
C ARG A 296 -6.01 -10.33 2.29
N TRP A 297 -5.05 -10.89 3.05
CA TRP A 297 -4.61 -12.27 2.81
C TRP A 297 -5.69 -13.29 3.12
N THR A 298 -6.56 -13.06 4.09
CA THR A 298 -7.73 -13.91 4.34
C THR A 298 -8.66 -13.91 3.13
N ASP A 299 -8.95 -12.74 2.56
CA ASP A 299 -9.80 -12.61 1.36
C ASP A 299 -9.14 -13.23 0.12
N ILE A 300 -7.84 -13.01 -0.07
CA ILE A 300 -7.05 -13.61 -1.17
C ILE A 300 -7.16 -15.13 -1.11
N ILE A 301 -6.83 -15.74 0.04
CA ILE A 301 -6.84 -17.19 0.22
C ILE A 301 -8.24 -17.75 -0.02
N LYS A 302 -9.26 -17.11 0.56
CA LYS A 302 -10.66 -17.52 0.35
C LYS A 302 -11.03 -17.48 -1.14
N THR A 303 -10.63 -16.44 -1.86
CA THR A 303 -10.94 -16.28 -3.30
C THR A 303 -10.23 -17.30 -4.17
N VAL A 304 -8.97 -17.61 -3.85
CA VAL A 304 -8.14 -18.55 -4.64
C VAL A 304 -8.63 -20.00 -4.49
N PHE A 305 -9.13 -20.36 -3.32
CA PHE A 305 -9.54 -21.73 -2.98
C PHE A 305 -11.07 -21.94 -2.92
N ALA A 306 -11.87 -20.94 -3.31
CA ALA A 306 -13.31 -21.09 -3.51
C ALA A 306 -13.61 -21.83 -4.83
#